data_9a77ca2137c383cbb67c82c6cc497295
#
_entry.id   9a77ca2137c383cbb67c82c6cc497295
#
_cell.length_a   1.000
_cell.length_b   1.000
_cell.length_c   1.000
_cell.angle_alpha   90.00
_cell.angle_beta   90.00
_cell.angle_gamma   90.00
#
_symmetry.space_group_name_H-M   'P 1'
#
loop_
_entity.id
_entity.type
_entity.pdbx_description
1 polymer ?
#
loop_
_entity_poly.entity_id
_entity_poly.type
_entity_poly.pdbx_seq_one_letter_code
_entity_poly.pdbx_strand_id
1 'polypeptide(L)'
;YSRDDGLIFDNVYALNVNLGGMTQEQAAKALEEQAQTLYGQPLVIRLQDRDLVLTPENTKVRLDAQALAEAACQYGRDGNMFDRARARSEAALGSHTVEAAEYLTLDQGYIEDAVNQLGADLESTLTQPSVQVEGQRPDLSSYEEEASEPGQSPIIPEHGQTLVLRSGAPGRHLDTKALRDRVLNAYSLGDLTPIVVTYDEVLPEKLDLQEIFQQHCLTPVDAVLDETTYTASQETLGYGFVVEDVQKQLDEAEPGQELRVPFQILIPEHTKASLEADLFRDRLSYAHTEHTWNSNRTRNLELACEAIDGYILKPGAVFSFNGVVGERTAEKGYREAIVYSGMESVQELGGGVCQVASTLYYCTLYADLEVVSRAVHTFSVDYVPMGMDATVYWGSLDYQFRNNTDYPIKINASVHDGYVDIEFIGTDTKDYYVEMDYVVLSKDPWETVEKVITDGSYENGETITTPYTGYTADTYKYKYSKATDELISKEFEAHSELSLIHISEPTRLQL
;
A
#
# COMPACT_ATOMS: atom_id res chain seq x y z
N TYR A 1 14.99 91.91 34.71
CA TYR A 1 13.52 92.03 34.47
C TYR A 1 13.31 92.30 32.98
N SER A 2 13.11 91.26 32.16
CA SER A 2 12.58 91.50 30.82
C SER A 2 11.12 91.86 31.00
N ARG A 3 10.68 93.01 30.46
CA ARG A 3 9.24 93.32 30.31
C ARG A 3 8.58 92.20 29.56
N ASP A 4 7.49 91.66 30.12
CA ASP A 4 6.62 90.83 29.40
C ASP A 4 5.97 91.72 28.33
N ASP A 5 6.42 91.65 27.13
CA ASP A 5 5.99 92.47 26.00
C ASP A 5 4.83 91.77 25.24
N GLY A 6 4.32 90.68 25.78
CA GLY A 6 3.21 89.92 25.19
C GLY A 6 3.58 89.06 23.99
N LEU A 7 4.88 88.97 23.67
CA LEU A 7 5.34 88.12 22.57
C LEU A 7 5.62 86.72 23.02
N ILE A 8 5.46 85.73 22.16
CA ILE A 8 5.79 84.33 22.40
C ILE A 8 7.29 84.19 22.65
N PHE A 9 7.72 83.37 23.60
CA PHE A 9 9.15 83.19 23.92
C PHE A 9 9.90 82.61 22.72
N ASP A 10 11.17 82.97 22.59
CA ASP A 10 12.04 82.44 21.55
C ASP A 10 12.07 80.89 21.58
N ASN A 11 12.28 80.29 20.42
CA ASN A 11 12.34 78.83 20.26
C ASN A 11 11.07 78.04 20.68
N VAL A 12 9.92 78.66 20.70
CA VAL A 12 8.59 77.97 20.80
C VAL A 12 8.09 77.66 19.39
N TYR A 13 7.76 76.40 19.17
CA TYR A 13 7.32 75.88 17.87
C TYR A 13 5.95 75.28 18.02
N ALA A 14 5.16 75.28 16.94
CA ALA A 14 3.99 74.35 16.71
C ALA A 14 3.91 74.09 15.23
N LEU A 15 3.55 72.85 14.81
CA LEU A 15 3.47 72.41 13.42
C LEU A 15 4.70 72.76 12.57
N ASN A 16 5.88 72.63 13.15
CA ASN A 16 7.17 73.04 12.57
C ASN A 16 7.27 74.54 12.24
N VAL A 17 6.39 75.38 12.73
CA VAL A 17 6.51 76.84 12.60
C VAL A 17 7.15 77.38 13.85
N ASN A 18 8.19 78.22 13.68
CA ASN A 18 8.81 79.01 14.78
C ASN A 18 7.91 80.19 15.13
N LEU A 19 7.29 80.16 16.31
CA LEU A 19 6.36 81.19 16.79
C LEU A 19 7.08 82.25 17.67
N GLY A 20 8.36 82.02 17.97
CA GLY A 20 9.12 82.91 18.83
C GLY A 20 9.18 84.38 18.31
N GLY A 21 8.94 85.35 19.21
CA GLY A 21 8.87 86.73 18.88
C GLY A 21 7.60 87.23 18.21
N MET A 22 6.62 86.34 17.98
CA MET A 22 5.30 86.71 17.38
C MET A 22 4.29 87.10 18.47
N THR A 23 3.34 87.97 18.09
CA THR A 23 2.14 88.15 18.87
C THR A 23 1.22 86.97 18.70
N GLN A 24 0.23 86.78 19.58
CA GLN A 24 -0.77 85.71 19.49
C GLN A 24 -1.47 85.77 18.13
N GLU A 25 -1.85 86.94 17.63
CA GLU A 25 -2.51 87.10 16.34
C GLU A 25 -1.61 86.72 15.15
N GLN A 26 -0.32 87.13 15.21
CA GLN A 26 0.63 86.70 14.18
C GLN A 26 0.89 85.22 14.18
N ALA A 27 1.01 84.60 15.36
CA ALA A 27 1.16 83.18 15.50
C ALA A 27 -0.06 82.40 15.02
N ALA A 28 -1.25 82.87 15.37
CA ALA A 28 -2.52 82.21 14.89
C ALA A 28 -2.62 82.25 13.35
N LYS A 29 -2.26 83.38 12.72
CA LYS A 29 -2.25 83.50 11.27
C LYS A 29 -1.21 82.57 10.62
N ALA A 30 -0.02 82.50 11.16
CA ALA A 30 1.08 81.68 10.64
C ALA A 30 0.67 80.18 10.78
N LEU A 31 0.03 79.79 11.88
CA LEU A 31 -0.48 78.42 12.11
C LEU A 31 -1.68 78.08 11.18
N GLU A 32 -2.57 79.03 10.87
CA GLU A 32 -3.61 78.89 9.93
C GLU A 32 -3.11 78.59 8.51
N GLU A 33 -2.15 79.43 8.04
CA GLU A 33 -1.47 79.30 6.75
C GLU A 33 -0.76 77.91 6.67
N GLN A 34 -0.06 77.50 7.74
CA GLN A 34 0.60 76.22 7.81
C GLN A 34 -0.40 75.06 7.84
N ALA A 35 -1.48 75.16 8.62
CA ALA A 35 -2.54 74.17 8.67
C ALA A 35 -3.21 73.98 7.29
N GLN A 36 -3.44 75.06 6.57
CA GLN A 36 -3.99 74.98 5.21
C GLN A 36 -3.02 74.26 4.24
N THR A 37 -1.74 74.46 4.40
CA THR A 37 -0.70 73.82 3.58
C THR A 37 -0.61 72.30 3.89
N LEU A 38 -0.65 71.94 5.17
CA LEU A 38 -0.51 70.56 5.62
C LEU A 38 -1.82 69.76 5.42
N TYR A 39 -2.92 70.26 5.99
CA TYR A 39 -4.19 69.55 6.06
C TYR A 39 -5.12 69.82 4.83
N GLY A 40 -4.73 70.74 3.93
CA GLY A 40 -5.39 70.95 2.66
C GLY A 40 -5.12 69.87 1.62
N GLN A 41 -4.21 68.94 1.91
CA GLN A 41 -3.88 67.84 1.04
C GLN A 41 -4.51 66.53 1.54
N PRO A 42 -4.83 65.58 0.64
CA PRO A 42 -5.36 64.28 1.03
C PRO A 42 -4.24 63.43 1.64
N LEU A 43 -4.60 62.66 2.67
CA LEU A 43 -3.77 61.54 3.13
C LEU A 43 -4.05 60.32 2.28
N VAL A 44 -3.00 59.76 1.67
CA VAL A 44 -3.10 58.56 0.83
C VAL A 44 -2.58 57.34 1.63
N ILE A 45 -3.45 56.32 1.74
CA ILE A 45 -3.09 55.02 2.27
C ILE A 45 -2.84 54.13 1.05
N ARG A 46 -1.61 53.69 0.85
CA ARG A 46 -1.21 52.93 -0.33
C ARG A 46 -1.07 51.45 -0.01
N LEU A 47 -1.88 50.60 -0.67
CA LEU A 47 -1.72 49.17 -0.72
C LEU A 47 -1.06 48.75 -2.04
N GLN A 48 -0.76 47.49 -2.21
CA GLN A 48 -0.09 46.96 -3.40
C GLN A 48 -0.91 47.14 -4.69
N ASP A 49 -2.25 47.08 -4.60
CA ASP A 49 -3.18 47.04 -5.72
C ASP A 49 -4.18 48.19 -5.76
N ARG A 50 -4.25 49.04 -4.71
CA ARG A 50 -5.16 50.16 -4.62
C ARG A 50 -4.70 51.23 -3.61
N ASP A 51 -5.24 52.41 -3.70
CA ASP A 51 -5.07 53.46 -2.73
C ASP A 51 -6.42 53.80 -2.07
N LEU A 52 -6.41 54.04 -0.75
CA LEU A 52 -7.50 54.69 -0.04
C LEU A 52 -7.11 56.18 0.17
N VAL A 53 -7.95 57.09 -0.32
CA VAL A 53 -7.66 58.53 -0.25
C VAL A 53 -8.60 59.18 0.75
N LEU A 54 -8.03 59.72 1.83
CA LEU A 54 -8.73 60.48 2.85
C LEU A 54 -8.63 61.98 2.52
N THR A 55 -9.68 62.58 1.98
CA THR A 55 -9.68 64.01 1.59
C THR A 55 -10.03 64.88 2.78
N PRO A 56 -9.54 66.16 2.80
CA PRO A 56 -9.87 67.12 3.87
C PRO A 56 -11.39 67.33 4.05
N GLU A 57 -12.15 67.28 2.95
CA GLU A 57 -13.63 67.45 2.98
C GLU A 57 -14.30 66.32 3.75
N ASN A 58 -13.81 65.09 3.59
CA ASN A 58 -14.40 63.91 4.20
C ASN A 58 -13.94 63.75 5.65
N THR A 59 -12.66 64.02 5.93
CA THR A 59 -12.12 63.93 7.29
C THR A 59 -12.46 65.14 8.16
N LYS A 60 -12.95 66.21 7.54
CA LYS A 60 -13.31 67.48 8.21
C LYS A 60 -12.22 67.97 9.14
N VAL A 61 -10.96 67.73 8.75
CA VAL A 61 -9.80 68.17 9.56
C VAL A 61 -9.76 69.64 9.71
N ARG A 62 -9.66 70.16 10.93
CA ARG A 62 -9.53 71.60 11.25
C ARG A 62 -8.64 71.77 12.46
N LEU A 63 -7.75 72.75 12.35
CA LEU A 63 -6.93 73.22 13.47
C LEU A 63 -7.60 74.43 14.08
N ASP A 64 -7.74 74.47 15.39
CA ASP A 64 -7.98 75.67 16.14
C ASP A 64 -6.67 76.43 16.33
N ALA A 65 -6.28 77.18 15.29
CA ALA A 65 -5.04 77.93 15.25
C ALA A 65 -5.02 79.07 16.31
N GLN A 66 -6.20 79.52 16.71
CA GLN A 66 -6.28 80.58 17.76
C GLN A 66 -5.98 79.95 19.15
N ALA A 67 -6.56 78.87 19.48
CA ALA A 67 -6.35 78.16 20.73
C ALA A 67 -4.90 77.61 20.84
N LEU A 68 -4.35 77.09 19.73
CA LEU A 68 -2.91 76.71 19.72
C LEU A 68 -1.93 77.84 19.87
N ALA A 69 -2.20 79.03 19.23
CA ALA A 69 -1.40 80.21 19.41
C ALA A 69 -1.51 80.78 20.83
N GLU A 70 -2.70 80.68 21.43
CA GLU A 70 -2.90 81.08 22.84
C GLU A 70 -2.07 80.16 23.77
N ALA A 71 -2.12 78.84 23.58
CA ALA A 71 -1.33 77.89 24.33
C ALA A 71 0.20 78.16 24.20
N ALA A 72 0.66 78.46 22.98
CA ALA A 72 2.03 78.85 22.73
C ALA A 72 2.40 80.18 23.44
N CYS A 73 1.47 81.13 23.47
CA CYS A 73 1.69 82.41 24.17
C CYS A 73 1.67 82.29 25.69
N GLN A 74 0.87 81.32 26.21
CA GLN A 74 0.77 81.04 27.66
C GLN A 74 1.96 80.23 28.18
N TYR A 75 2.69 79.54 27.32
CA TYR A 75 3.81 78.72 27.68
C TYR A 75 4.85 79.59 28.43
N GLY A 76 5.27 79.14 29.63
CA GLY A 76 6.19 79.83 30.52
C GLY A 76 5.66 81.10 31.21
N ARG A 77 4.30 81.35 31.07
CA ARG A 77 3.54 82.39 31.80
C ARG A 77 2.67 81.85 32.88
N ASP A 78 2.24 80.63 32.77
CA ASP A 78 1.38 79.87 33.72
C ASP A 78 2.18 79.25 34.84
N GLY A 79 1.51 78.94 36.00
CA GLY A 79 2.11 78.30 37.14
C GLY A 79 2.82 79.21 38.11
N ASN A 80 3.51 78.61 39.08
CA ASN A 80 4.26 79.32 40.08
C ASN A 80 5.59 79.94 39.54
N MET A 81 6.30 80.80 40.33
CA MET A 81 7.49 81.49 39.89
C MET A 81 8.63 80.54 39.42
N PHE A 82 8.70 79.33 40.01
CA PHE A 82 9.70 78.32 39.64
C PHE A 82 9.38 77.66 38.29
N ASP A 83 8.11 77.34 38.09
CA ASP A 83 7.66 76.75 36.84
C ASP A 83 7.89 77.75 35.66
N ARG A 84 7.53 78.96 35.82
CA ARG A 84 7.76 80.00 34.83
C ARG A 84 9.24 80.24 34.55
N ALA A 85 10.11 80.27 35.58
CA ALA A 85 11.54 80.38 35.40
C ALA A 85 12.16 79.22 34.70
N ARG A 86 11.65 77.99 35.00
CA ARG A 86 12.08 76.72 34.35
C ARG A 86 11.70 76.73 32.86
N ALA A 87 10.46 77.01 32.56
CA ALA A 87 9.97 77.00 31.16
C ALA A 87 10.71 78.05 30.30
N ARG A 88 10.95 79.26 30.85
CA ARG A 88 11.79 80.30 30.16
C ARG A 88 13.22 79.89 29.94
N SER A 89 13.78 79.15 30.89
CA SER A 89 15.13 78.62 30.75
C SER A 89 15.23 77.55 29.72
N GLU A 90 14.21 76.66 29.67
CA GLU A 90 14.06 75.59 28.69
C GLU A 90 13.93 76.18 27.28
N ALA A 91 13.05 77.11 27.07
CA ALA A 91 12.92 77.84 25.78
C ALA A 91 14.19 78.63 25.35
N ALA A 92 14.93 79.20 26.30
CA ALA A 92 16.17 79.92 26.01
C ALA A 92 17.37 78.99 25.66
N LEU A 93 17.42 77.82 26.21
CA LEU A 93 18.48 76.81 26.02
C LEU A 93 18.22 75.76 24.98
N GLY A 94 16.99 75.59 24.60
CA GLY A 94 16.49 74.53 23.67
C GLY A 94 15.30 75.00 22.86
N SER A 95 14.51 74.08 22.31
CA SER A 95 13.22 74.30 21.63
C SER A 95 12.08 73.68 22.40
N HIS A 96 10.96 74.37 22.47
CA HIS A 96 9.73 73.84 22.99
C HIS A 96 8.67 73.73 21.88
N THR A 97 8.07 72.56 21.72
CA THR A 97 7.02 72.34 20.74
C THR A 97 5.69 72.24 21.47
N VAL A 98 4.72 73.03 21.09
CA VAL A 98 3.35 72.92 21.57
C VAL A 98 2.67 71.91 20.66
N GLU A 99 2.14 70.82 21.28
CA GLU A 99 1.51 69.71 20.55
C GLU A 99 0.19 70.16 19.91
N ALA A 100 0.08 70.08 18.57
CA ALA A 100 -1.10 70.50 17.83
C ALA A 100 -2.26 69.52 17.96
N ALA A 101 -2.02 68.30 18.41
CA ALA A 101 -3.02 67.22 18.49
C ALA A 101 -4.25 67.61 19.34
N GLU A 102 -4.05 68.35 20.43
CA GLU A 102 -5.14 68.75 21.33
C GLU A 102 -6.05 69.84 20.74
N TYR A 103 -5.55 70.55 19.70
CA TYR A 103 -6.25 71.65 19.00
C TYR A 103 -6.73 71.22 17.60
N LEU A 104 -6.56 69.93 17.27
CA LEU A 104 -7.00 69.37 16.00
C LEU A 104 -8.35 68.68 16.16
N THR A 105 -9.27 69.04 15.34
CA THR A 105 -10.56 68.30 15.21
C THR A 105 -10.62 67.61 13.88
N LEU A 106 -11.07 66.35 13.89
CA LEU A 106 -11.30 65.56 12.70
C LEU A 106 -12.45 64.56 12.93
N ASP A 107 -13.06 64.14 11.83
CA ASP A 107 -14.13 63.16 11.84
C ASP A 107 -13.55 61.75 11.98
N GLN A 108 -13.28 61.35 13.26
CA GLN A 108 -12.70 60.03 13.58
C GLN A 108 -13.61 58.89 13.15
N GLY A 109 -14.94 59.07 13.18
CA GLY A 109 -15.91 58.07 12.76
C GLY A 109 -15.79 57.78 11.26
N TYR A 110 -15.67 58.83 10.42
CA TYR A 110 -15.40 58.62 9.00
C TYR A 110 -14.11 57.88 8.72
N ILE A 111 -13.04 58.20 9.43
CA ILE A 111 -11.74 57.51 9.29
C ILE A 111 -11.87 56.02 9.67
N GLU A 112 -12.53 55.75 10.81
CA GLU A 112 -12.75 54.40 11.27
C GLU A 112 -13.60 53.59 10.27
N ASP A 113 -14.70 54.15 9.78
CA ASP A 113 -15.58 53.51 8.77
C ASP A 113 -14.83 53.25 7.46
N ALA A 114 -14.01 54.20 6.97
CA ALA A 114 -13.26 54.04 5.75
C ALA A 114 -12.20 52.96 5.85
N VAL A 115 -11.48 52.89 6.98
CA VAL A 115 -10.46 51.88 7.26
C VAL A 115 -11.09 50.49 7.46
N ASN A 116 -12.25 50.42 8.19
CA ASN A 116 -12.95 49.16 8.41
C ASN A 116 -13.55 48.64 7.08
N GLN A 117 -14.10 49.51 6.25
CA GLN A 117 -14.57 49.11 4.93
C GLN A 117 -13.44 48.56 4.05
N LEU A 118 -12.26 49.20 4.07
CA LEU A 118 -11.10 48.69 3.36
C LEU A 118 -10.71 47.29 3.85
N GLY A 119 -10.72 47.05 5.17
CA GLY A 119 -10.47 45.75 5.77
C GLY A 119 -11.51 44.70 5.33
N ALA A 120 -12.79 45.03 5.38
CA ALA A 120 -13.88 44.14 4.96
C ALA A 120 -13.81 43.81 3.46
N ASP A 121 -13.44 44.76 2.62
CA ASP A 121 -13.27 44.54 1.18
C ASP A 121 -12.11 43.51 0.90
N LEU A 122 -11.05 43.58 1.68
CA LEU A 122 -9.92 42.62 1.58
C LEU A 122 -10.29 41.25 2.10
N GLU A 123 -10.99 41.13 3.23
CA GLU A 123 -11.45 39.88 3.81
C GLU A 123 -12.47 39.18 2.93
N SER A 124 -13.32 39.94 2.20
CA SER A 124 -14.31 39.37 1.28
C SER A 124 -13.74 38.58 0.12
N THR A 125 -12.41 38.62 -0.10
CA THR A 125 -11.71 37.80 -1.11
C THR A 125 -11.51 36.36 -0.67
N LEU A 126 -11.58 36.05 0.65
CA LEU A 126 -11.48 34.69 1.16
C LEU A 126 -12.74 33.89 0.78
N THR A 127 -12.53 32.79 0.08
CA THR A 127 -13.59 31.81 -0.17
C THR A 127 -13.17 30.47 0.40
N GLN A 128 -14.07 29.83 1.17
CA GLN A 128 -13.84 28.49 1.69
C GLN A 128 -14.11 27.45 0.61
N PRO A 129 -13.41 26.32 0.63
CA PRO A 129 -13.68 25.23 -0.29
C PRO A 129 -15.06 24.61 -0.02
N SER A 130 -15.64 23.99 -1.04
CA SER A 130 -16.92 23.30 -0.91
C SER A 130 -16.92 21.97 -1.63
N VAL A 131 -17.77 21.04 -1.14
CA VAL A 131 -17.92 19.68 -1.63
C VAL A 131 -19.38 19.37 -1.88
N GLN A 132 -19.68 18.74 -3.01
CA GLN A 132 -21.02 18.21 -3.33
C GLN A 132 -20.86 16.87 -4.07
N VAL A 133 -21.81 15.96 -3.88
CA VAL A 133 -21.90 14.71 -4.64
C VAL A 133 -23.20 14.73 -5.43
N GLU A 134 -23.09 14.67 -6.74
CA GLU A 134 -24.21 14.64 -7.68
C GLU A 134 -24.43 13.24 -8.23
N GLY A 135 -25.66 12.89 -8.62
CA GLY A 135 -25.99 11.59 -9.21
C GLY A 135 -26.38 10.52 -8.20
N GLN A 136 -26.49 9.28 -8.67
CA GLN A 136 -26.91 8.14 -7.86
C GLN A 136 -25.87 7.03 -7.96
N ARG A 137 -25.72 6.25 -6.88
CA ARG A 137 -24.86 5.07 -6.87
C ARG A 137 -25.47 3.99 -7.75
N PRO A 138 -24.69 3.39 -8.67
CA PRO A 138 -25.14 2.26 -9.49
C PRO A 138 -25.23 0.98 -8.65
N ASP A 139 -25.89 -0.04 -9.21
CA ASP A 139 -25.82 -1.40 -8.68
C ASP A 139 -24.44 -2.00 -9.02
N LEU A 140 -23.63 -2.25 -7.99
CA LEU A 140 -22.26 -2.72 -8.16
C LEU A 140 -22.17 -4.17 -8.64
N SER A 141 -23.21 -4.97 -8.40
CA SER A 141 -23.24 -6.39 -8.84
C SER A 141 -23.18 -6.53 -10.36
N SER A 142 -23.62 -5.49 -11.11
CA SER A 142 -23.53 -5.49 -12.57
C SER A 142 -22.12 -5.33 -13.13
N TYR A 143 -21.13 -5.02 -12.29
CA TYR A 143 -19.73 -4.79 -12.67
C TYR A 143 -18.78 -5.89 -12.20
N GLU A 144 -19.26 -6.91 -11.48
CA GLU A 144 -18.41 -7.97 -10.91
C GLU A 144 -17.66 -8.77 -12.00
N GLU A 145 -18.30 -9.07 -13.12
CA GLU A 145 -17.69 -9.80 -14.23
C GLU A 145 -16.61 -8.95 -14.89
N GLU A 146 -16.89 -7.69 -15.19
CA GLU A 146 -15.94 -6.75 -15.80
C GLU A 146 -14.77 -6.47 -14.85
N ALA A 147 -15.00 -6.31 -13.55
CA ALA A 147 -13.98 -6.06 -12.55
C ALA A 147 -13.02 -7.26 -12.31
N SER A 148 -13.42 -8.47 -12.72
CA SER A 148 -12.63 -9.69 -12.55
C SER A 148 -11.51 -9.85 -13.59
N GLU A 149 -11.51 -9.06 -14.66
CA GLU A 149 -10.47 -9.15 -15.70
C GLU A 149 -9.21 -8.37 -15.26
N PRO A 150 -8.01 -8.96 -15.31
CA PRO A 150 -6.79 -8.29 -14.89
C PRO A 150 -6.36 -7.18 -15.85
N GLY A 151 -5.92 -6.04 -15.30
CA GLY A 151 -5.25 -4.97 -16.06
C GLY A 151 -6.18 -3.99 -16.76
N GLN A 152 -7.43 -3.87 -16.35
CA GLN A 152 -8.41 -2.95 -16.93
C GLN A 152 -8.18 -1.48 -16.56
N SER A 153 -8.64 -0.60 -17.45
CA SER A 153 -8.79 0.83 -17.16
C SER A 153 -9.85 1.04 -16.08
N PRO A 154 -9.83 2.16 -15.34
CA PRO A 154 -10.85 2.45 -14.34
C PRO A 154 -12.27 2.35 -14.93
N ILE A 155 -13.13 1.56 -14.30
CA ILE A 155 -14.54 1.39 -14.73
C ILE A 155 -15.34 2.56 -14.17
N ILE A 156 -15.79 3.46 -15.07
CA ILE A 156 -16.60 4.63 -14.72
C ILE A 156 -18.03 4.37 -15.20
N PRO A 157 -19.01 4.21 -14.28
CA PRO A 157 -20.40 3.99 -14.63
C PRO A 157 -20.99 5.17 -15.42
N GLU A 158 -21.71 4.91 -16.51
CA GLU A 158 -22.30 5.94 -17.38
C GLU A 158 -23.26 6.88 -16.62
N HIS A 159 -24.00 6.35 -15.64
CA HIS A 159 -24.96 7.08 -14.80
C HIS A 159 -24.57 7.05 -13.32
N GLY A 160 -23.26 7.18 -13.05
CA GLY A 160 -22.72 7.16 -11.69
C GLY A 160 -22.79 8.49 -10.95
N GLN A 161 -22.20 8.53 -9.78
CA GLN A 161 -22.01 9.75 -9.00
C GLN A 161 -20.79 10.54 -9.47
N THR A 162 -20.82 11.85 -9.23
CA THR A 162 -19.72 12.76 -9.50
C THR A 162 -19.45 13.59 -8.26
N LEU A 163 -18.20 13.61 -7.81
CA LEU A 163 -17.72 14.53 -6.80
C LEU A 163 -17.47 15.89 -7.44
N VAL A 164 -18.13 16.93 -6.95
CA VAL A 164 -17.93 18.32 -7.34
C VAL A 164 -17.22 19.03 -6.21
N LEU A 165 -15.97 19.37 -6.42
CA LEU A 165 -15.12 20.08 -5.48
C LEU A 165 -14.90 21.50 -5.99
N ARG A 166 -14.96 22.48 -5.10
CA ARG A 166 -14.49 23.83 -5.41
C ARG A 166 -13.32 24.14 -4.48
N SER A 167 -12.18 24.50 -5.06
CA SER A 167 -11.02 24.91 -4.27
C SER A 167 -11.33 26.25 -3.58
N GLY A 168 -10.77 26.46 -2.40
CA GLY A 168 -10.83 27.76 -1.73
C GLY A 168 -9.97 28.79 -2.44
N ALA A 169 -10.23 30.08 -2.16
CA ALA A 169 -9.35 31.17 -2.60
C ALA A 169 -8.85 31.94 -1.38
N PRO A 170 -7.56 32.34 -1.38
CA PRO A 170 -6.98 33.06 -0.26
C PRO A 170 -7.63 34.44 -0.12
N GLY A 171 -7.84 34.85 1.12
CA GLY A 171 -8.24 36.19 1.50
C GLY A 171 -7.04 37.00 1.97
N ARG A 172 -7.33 38.26 2.32
CA ARG A 172 -6.34 39.21 2.80
C ARG A 172 -6.82 39.82 4.10
N HIS A 173 -5.99 39.83 5.11
CA HIS A 173 -6.31 40.41 6.40
C HIS A 173 -5.51 41.70 6.62
N LEU A 174 -6.21 42.77 7.02
CA LEU A 174 -5.64 44.06 7.33
C LEU A 174 -5.89 44.37 8.82
N ASP A 175 -4.83 44.69 9.58
CA ASP A 175 -5.02 45.21 10.93
C ASP A 175 -5.55 46.65 10.85
N THR A 176 -6.88 46.74 10.79
CA THR A 176 -7.61 48.01 10.69
C THR A 176 -7.36 48.93 11.90
N LYS A 177 -7.18 48.34 13.09
CA LYS A 177 -6.90 49.09 14.32
C LYS A 177 -5.54 49.77 14.25
N ALA A 178 -4.49 49.02 13.90
CA ALA A 178 -3.15 49.58 13.75
C ALA A 178 -3.10 50.64 12.65
N LEU A 179 -3.81 50.40 11.53
CA LEU A 179 -3.87 51.39 10.45
C LEU A 179 -4.60 52.67 10.89
N ARG A 180 -5.75 52.57 11.56
CA ARG A 180 -6.47 53.71 12.11
C ARG A 180 -5.57 54.53 13.04
N ASP A 181 -4.89 53.86 13.96
CA ASP A 181 -3.98 54.56 14.92
C ASP A 181 -2.81 55.26 14.20
N ARG A 182 -2.29 54.67 13.10
CA ARG A 182 -1.28 55.35 12.26
C ARG A 182 -1.84 56.56 11.53
N VAL A 183 -3.07 56.48 11.01
CA VAL A 183 -3.77 57.59 10.34
C VAL A 183 -3.97 58.74 11.32
N LEU A 184 -4.53 58.46 12.52
CA LEU A 184 -4.73 59.50 13.54
C LEU A 184 -3.42 60.14 13.97
N ASN A 185 -2.35 59.35 14.14
CA ASN A 185 -1.03 59.88 14.47
C ASN A 185 -0.44 60.76 13.34
N ALA A 186 -0.63 60.39 12.05
CA ALA A 186 -0.20 61.23 10.92
C ALA A 186 -0.86 62.60 10.95
N TYR A 187 -2.18 62.67 11.20
CA TYR A 187 -2.85 63.94 11.40
C TYR A 187 -2.34 64.73 12.60
N SER A 188 -2.13 64.04 13.74
CA SER A 188 -1.61 64.67 14.96
C SER A 188 -0.22 65.30 14.79
N LEU A 189 0.63 64.67 14.01
CA LEU A 189 2.00 65.14 13.74
C LEU A 189 2.06 66.14 12.56
N GLY A 190 1.01 66.28 11.80
CA GLY A 190 0.96 67.05 10.55
C GLY A 190 1.81 66.43 9.43
N ASP A 191 2.08 65.13 9.51
CA ASP A 191 2.81 64.38 8.48
C ASP A 191 1.83 63.57 7.63
N LEU A 192 1.38 64.14 6.51
CA LEU A 192 0.46 63.49 5.59
C LEU A 192 1.20 62.84 4.41
N THR A 193 2.42 62.39 4.61
CA THR A 193 3.08 61.53 3.63
C THR A 193 2.32 60.21 3.45
N PRO A 194 2.32 59.61 2.23
CA PRO A 194 1.55 58.38 1.99
C PRO A 194 1.91 57.28 2.97
N ILE A 195 0.91 56.70 3.61
CA ILE A 195 1.03 55.54 4.51
C ILE A 195 1.07 54.29 3.67
N VAL A 196 2.20 53.61 3.52
CA VAL A 196 2.31 52.32 2.87
C VAL A 196 1.89 51.23 3.85
N VAL A 197 0.98 50.35 3.41
CA VAL A 197 0.38 49.27 4.20
C VAL A 197 0.52 47.94 3.48
N THR A 198 0.84 46.94 4.22
CA THR A 198 0.83 45.52 3.79
C THR A 198 -0.35 44.82 4.47
N TYR A 199 -0.84 43.79 3.85
CA TYR A 199 -1.84 42.88 4.40
C TYR A 199 -1.26 41.47 4.52
N ASP A 200 -1.79 40.69 5.46
CA ASP A 200 -1.45 39.28 5.62
C ASP A 200 -2.38 38.44 4.73
N GLU A 201 -1.83 37.38 4.12
CA GLU A 201 -2.62 36.41 3.38
C GLU A 201 -3.29 35.43 4.36
N VAL A 202 -4.59 35.22 4.20
CA VAL A 202 -5.38 34.26 4.95
C VAL A 202 -5.71 33.10 4.02
N LEU A 203 -5.16 31.93 4.31
CA LEU A 203 -5.44 30.74 3.51
C LEU A 203 -6.81 30.14 3.87
N PRO A 204 -7.53 29.58 2.89
CA PRO A 204 -8.76 28.83 3.15
C PRO A 204 -8.45 27.53 3.89
N GLU A 205 -9.48 26.94 4.51
CA GLU A 205 -9.38 25.61 5.11
C GLU A 205 -9.02 24.58 4.06
N LYS A 206 -8.31 23.53 4.48
CA LYS A 206 -7.99 22.41 3.58
C LYS A 206 -9.13 21.39 3.61
N LEU A 207 -9.47 20.84 2.44
CA LEU A 207 -10.38 19.71 2.35
C LEU A 207 -9.68 18.45 2.85
N ASP A 208 -10.35 17.70 3.72
CA ASP A 208 -9.96 16.35 4.11
C ASP A 208 -10.62 15.34 3.15
N LEU A 209 -9.87 14.95 2.12
CA LEU A 209 -10.35 13.98 1.12
C LEU A 209 -10.58 12.59 1.70
N GLN A 210 -9.89 12.21 2.78
CA GLN A 210 -10.12 10.94 3.47
C GLN A 210 -11.48 10.94 4.18
N GLU A 211 -11.82 12.04 4.87
CA GLU A 211 -13.13 12.19 5.48
C GLU A 211 -14.24 12.19 4.44
N ILE A 212 -14.06 12.90 3.31
CA ILE A 212 -14.99 12.93 2.19
C ILE A 212 -15.19 11.53 1.62
N PHE A 213 -14.10 10.77 1.45
CA PHE A 213 -14.15 9.39 0.99
C PHE A 213 -14.97 8.51 1.94
N GLN A 214 -14.71 8.59 3.25
CA GLN A 214 -15.45 7.81 4.26
C GLN A 214 -16.95 8.12 4.28
N GLN A 215 -17.34 9.37 4.00
CA GLN A 215 -18.74 9.79 4.00
C GLN A 215 -19.52 9.37 2.75
N HIS A 216 -18.87 9.30 1.59
CA HIS A 216 -19.55 9.19 0.30
C HIS A 216 -19.21 7.93 -0.50
N CYS A 217 -18.08 7.27 -0.20
CA CYS A 217 -17.57 6.14 -0.97
C CYS A 217 -17.75 4.80 -0.24
N LEU A 218 -17.56 3.72 -0.98
CA LEU A 218 -17.46 2.36 -0.46
C LEU A 218 -16.02 1.88 -0.62
N THR A 219 -15.42 1.45 0.48
CA THR A 219 -14.09 0.85 0.47
C THR A 219 -14.16 -0.56 -0.13
N PRO A 220 -13.29 -0.91 -1.09
CA PRO A 220 -13.18 -2.27 -1.57
C PRO A 220 -12.68 -3.21 -0.46
N VAL A 221 -13.08 -4.48 -0.53
CA VAL A 221 -12.63 -5.52 0.40
C VAL A 221 -12.03 -6.66 -0.41
N ASP A 222 -10.79 -7.02 -0.10
CA ASP A 222 -10.07 -8.09 -0.76
C ASP A 222 -10.72 -9.45 -0.57
N ALA A 223 -10.59 -10.30 -1.58
CA ALA A 223 -10.82 -11.72 -1.45
C ALA A 223 -9.81 -12.33 -0.47
N VAL A 224 -10.23 -13.35 0.27
CA VAL A 224 -9.38 -14.06 1.23
C VAL A 224 -9.31 -15.53 0.82
N LEU A 225 -8.09 -16.06 0.73
CA LEU A 225 -7.86 -17.47 0.46
C LEU A 225 -8.04 -18.31 1.73
N ASP A 226 -8.91 -19.31 1.70
CA ASP A 226 -8.95 -20.34 2.73
C ASP A 226 -7.75 -21.28 2.55
N GLU A 227 -6.79 -21.23 3.45
CA GLU A 227 -5.58 -22.06 3.41
C GLU A 227 -5.83 -23.54 3.62
N THR A 228 -7.05 -23.97 3.94
CA THR A 228 -7.41 -25.38 4.09
C THR A 228 -7.94 -25.98 2.81
N THR A 229 -8.84 -25.25 2.16
CA THR A 229 -9.51 -25.67 0.91
C THR A 229 -8.86 -25.07 -0.33
N TYR A 230 -8.04 -24.03 -0.18
CA TYR A 230 -7.49 -23.22 -1.25
C TYR A 230 -8.55 -22.66 -2.20
N THR A 231 -9.69 -22.30 -1.64
CA THR A 231 -10.75 -21.56 -2.33
C THR A 231 -10.75 -20.12 -1.82
N ALA A 232 -10.86 -19.16 -2.72
CA ALA A 232 -10.95 -17.76 -2.35
C ALA A 232 -12.41 -17.37 -2.08
N SER A 233 -12.61 -16.49 -1.08
CA SER A 233 -13.91 -15.83 -0.89
C SER A 233 -14.18 -14.86 -2.04
N GLN A 234 -15.44 -14.45 -2.20
CA GLN A 234 -15.77 -13.36 -3.11
C GLN A 234 -15.25 -12.05 -2.53
N GLU A 235 -14.60 -11.23 -3.33
CA GLU A 235 -14.26 -9.85 -3.01
C GLU A 235 -15.51 -8.97 -2.94
N THR A 236 -15.36 -7.76 -2.39
CA THR A 236 -16.41 -6.73 -2.46
C THR A 236 -15.86 -5.52 -3.19
N LEU A 237 -16.51 -5.13 -4.28
CA LEU A 237 -16.14 -3.95 -5.04
C LEU A 237 -16.38 -2.68 -4.21
N GLY A 238 -15.44 -1.74 -4.26
CA GLY A 238 -15.62 -0.39 -3.78
C GLY A 238 -16.25 0.51 -4.84
N TYR A 239 -16.62 1.73 -4.42
CA TYR A 239 -17.17 2.73 -5.32
C TYR A 239 -16.83 4.13 -4.82
N GLY A 240 -16.19 4.95 -5.62
CA GLY A 240 -15.77 6.27 -5.21
C GLY A 240 -14.70 6.86 -6.14
N PHE A 241 -13.79 7.61 -5.56
CA PHE A 241 -12.66 8.22 -6.26
C PHE A 241 -11.34 7.76 -5.65
N VAL A 242 -10.25 7.90 -6.40
CA VAL A 242 -8.90 7.65 -5.89
C VAL A 242 -8.41 8.94 -5.22
N VAL A 243 -8.13 8.86 -3.92
CA VAL A 243 -7.81 10.03 -3.09
C VAL A 243 -6.56 10.74 -3.61
N GLU A 244 -5.52 9.99 -3.98
CA GLU A 244 -4.25 10.51 -4.48
C GLU A 244 -4.43 11.29 -5.80
N ASP A 245 -5.27 10.80 -6.69
CA ASP A 245 -5.54 11.44 -7.97
C ASP A 245 -6.32 12.75 -7.79
N VAL A 246 -7.30 12.77 -6.87
CA VAL A 246 -8.08 13.97 -6.54
C VAL A 246 -7.21 14.98 -5.80
N GLN A 247 -6.34 14.54 -4.88
CA GLN A 247 -5.42 15.42 -4.20
C GLN A 247 -4.48 16.12 -5.19
N LYS A 248 -3.95 15.38 -6.14
CA LYS A 248 -3.09 15.96 -7.19
C LYS A 248 -3.83 17.01 -8.03
N GLN A 249 -5.07 16.72 -8.44
CA GLN A 249 -5.89 17.69 -9.19
C GLN A 249 -6.18 18.92 -8.34
N LEU A 250 -6.42 18.77 -7.04
CA LEU A 250 -6.70 19.86 -6.12
C LEU A 250 -5.47 20.73 -5.88
N ASP A 251 -4.29 20.13 -5.79
CA ASP A 251 -3.00 20.84 -5.63
C ASP A 251 -2.62 21.64 -6.90
N GLU A 252 -3.06 21.18 -8.07
CA GLU A 252 -2.84 21.86 -9.35
C GLU A 252 -3.96 22.88 -9.71
N ALA A 253 -5.06 22.90 -8.94
CA ALA A 253 -6.22 23.75 -9.21
C ALA A 253 -5.94 25.22 -8.90
N GLU A 254 -6.47 26.10 -9.75
CA GLU A 254 -6.47 27.55 -9.48
C GLU A 254 -7.43 27.90 -8.31
N PRO A 255 -7.18 28.99 -7.58
CA PRO A 255 -8.06 29.44 -6.50
C PRO A 255 -9.50 29.63 -6.98
N GLY A 256 -10.47 28.97 -6.32
CA GLY A 256 -11.89 29.02 -6.67
C GLY A 256 -12.31 28.14 -7.84
N GLN A 257 -11.40 27.33 -8.38
CA GLN A 257 -11.70 26.41 -9.50
C GLN A 257 -12.63 25.29 -9.07
N GLU A 258 -13.57 24.93 -9.95
CA GLU A 258 -14.43 23.77 -9.80
C GLU A 258 -13.81 22.55 -10.49
N LEU A 259 -13.67 21.46 -9.74
CA LEU A 259 -13.22 20.15 -10.20
C LEU A 259 -14.42 19.19 -10.18
N ARG A 260 -14.56 18.40 -11.24
CA ARG A 260 -15.62 17.39 -11.36
C ARG A 260 -14.99 16.03 -11.56
N VAL A 261 -15.06 15.18 -10.53
CA VAL A 261 -14.44 13.85 -10.51
C VAL A 261 -15.55 12.80 -10.54
N PRO A 262 -15.72 12.07 -11.66
CA PRO A 262 -16.66 10.96 -11.70
C PRO A 262 -16.22 9.86 -10.74
N PHE A 263 -17.18 9.25 -10.03
CA PHE A 263 -16.91 8.06 -9.23
C PHE A 263 -16.68 6.86 -10.14
N GLN A 264 -15.77 6.00 -9.73
CA GLN A 264 -15.40 4.77 -10.43
C GLN A 264 -15.59 3.54 -9.54
N ILE A 265 -15.64 2.39 -10.14
CA ILE A 265 -15.56 1.11 -9.43
C ILE A 265 -14.13 0.98 -8.90
N LEU A 266 -14.00 0.77 -7.59
CA LEU A 266 -12.72 0.53 -6.94
C LEU A 266 -12.54 -0.98 -6.79
N ILE A 267 -11.61 -1.52 -7.57
CA ILE A 267 -11.32 -2.95 -7.57
C ILE A 267 -10.35 -3.25 -6.43
N PRO A 268 -10.60 -4.27 -5.60
CA PRO A 268 -9.66 -4.72 -4.58
C PRO A 268 -8.31 -5.12 -5.17
N GLU A 269 -7.25 -5.09 -4.36
CA GLU A 269 -5.91 -5.55 -4.76
C GLU A 269 -5.91 -7.07 -5.03
N HIS A 270 -6.64 -7.82 -4.20
CA HIS A 270 -6.81 -9.27 -4.34
C HIS A 270 -8.26 -9.61 -4.66
N THR A 271 -8.52 -9.97 -5.92
CA THR A 271 -9.80 -10.53 -6.34
C THR A 271 -9.78 -12.05 -6.20
N LYS A 272 -10.97 -12.68 -6.13
CA LYS A 272 -11.08 -14.15 -6.18
C LYS A 272 -10.39 -14.70 -7.43
N ALA A 273 -10.63 -14.09 -8.58
CA ALA A 273 -10.00 -14.48 -9.83
C ALA A 273 -8.48 -14.39 -9.79
N SER A 274 -7.91 -13.32 -9.20
CA SER A 274 -6.46 -13.18 -9.08
C SER A 274 -5.83 -14.19 -8.12
N LEU A 275 -6.49 -14.47 -6.99
CA LEU A 275 -6.01 -15.48 -6.03
C LEU A 275 -6.11 -16.90 -6.58
N GLU A 276 -7.15 -17.22 -7.34
CA GLU A 276 -7.36 -18.53 -7.92
C GLU A 276 -6.56 -18.76 -9.22
N ALA A 277 -6.23 -17.70 -9.97
CA ALA A 277 -5.46 -17.77 -11.21
C ALA A 277 -4.05 -18.36 -11.02
N ASP A 278 -3.46 -18.14 -9.86
CA ASP A 278 -2.15 -18.66 -9.50
C ASP A 278 -2.19 -20.00 -8.75
N LEU A 279 -3.40 -20.55 -8.51
CA LEU A 279 -3.55 -21.83 -7.83
C LEU A 279 -3.82 -22.96 -8.83
N PHE A 280 -3.07 -24.06 -8.70
CA PHE A 280 -3.30 -25.28 -9.48
C PHE A 280 -3.37 -25.08 -11.01
N ARG A 281 -2.62 -24.08 -11.51
CA ARG A 281 -2.64 -23.64 -12.91
C ARG A 281 -1.98 -24.64 -13.84
N ASP A 282 -0.92 -25.27 -13.36
CA ASP A 282 0.00 -26.03 -14.19
C ASP A 282 0.06 -27.48 -13.77
N ARG A 283 0.26 -28.40 -14.73
CA ARG A 283 0.67 -29.77 -14.45
C ARG A 283 2.17 -29.83 -14.22
N LEU A 284 2.58 -30.03 -12.95
CA LEU A 284 3.99 -30.07 -12.56
C LEU A 284 4.67 -31.35 -13.02
N SER A 285 3.95 -32.48 -12.97
CA SER A 285 4.44 -33.78 -13.43
C SER A 285 3.27 -34.76 -13.69
N TYR A 286 3.57 -35.82 -14.41
CA TYR A 286 2.63 -36.89 -14.70
C TYR A 286 3.38 -38.21 -14.81
N ALA A 287 2.85 -39.26 -14.21
CA ALA A 287 3.34 -40.61 -14.31
C ALA A 287 2.21 -41.58 -14.65
N HIS A 288 2.54 -42.56 -15.49
CA HIS A 288 1.62 -43.53 -16.04
C HIS A 288 2.29 -44.91 -16.03
N THR A 289 1.83 -45.82 -15.16
CA THR A 289 2.45 -47.13 -14.98
C THR A 289 1.50 -48.24 -15.22
N GLU A 290 1.86 -49.22 -16.07
CA GLU A 290 1.06 -50.38 -16.39
C GLU A 290 1.02 -51.35 -15.21
N HIS A 291 -0.15 -51.96 -14.92
CA HIS A 291 -0.28 -52.96 -13.89
C HIS A 291 -0.83 -54.29 -14.46
N THR A 292 -0.35 -55.39 -13.89
CA THR A 292 -0.85 -56.72 -14.21
C THR A 292 -2.32 -56.92 -13.78
N TRP A 293 -3.16 -57.36 -14.67
CA TRP A 293 -4.57 -57.64 -14.41
C TRP A 293 -4.77 -58.76 -13.37
N ASN A 294 -5.21 -58.35 -12.20
CA ASN A 294 -5.68 -59.25 -11.12
C ASN A 294 -6.70 -58.46 -10.31
N SER A 295 -7.90 -58.95 -10.18
CA SER A 295 -9.01 -58.23 -9.54
C SER A 295 -8.70 -57.76 -8.11
N ASN A 296 -7.98 -58.55 -7.34
CA ASN A 296 -7.60 -58.19 -5.98
C ASN A 296 -6.53 -57.10 -5.97
N ARG A 297 -5.49 -57.25 -6.83
CA ARG A 297 -4.44 -56.26 -6.98
C ARG A 297 -5.01 -54.94 -7.49
N THR A 298 -5.84 -54.98 -8.54
CA THR A 298 -6.50 -53.77 -9.09
C THR A 298 -7.29 -53.04 -7.99
N ARG A 299 -8.08 -53.78 -7.18
CA ARG A 299 -8.83 -53.15 -6.08
C ARG A 299 -7.91 -52.51 -5.03
N ASN A 300 -6.78 -53.09 -4.73
CA ASN A 300 -5.79 -52.53 -3.82
C ASN A 300 -5.17 -51.23 -4.38
N LEU A 301 -4.89 -51.17 -5.68
CA LEU A 301 -4.40 -49.97 -6.38
C LEU A 301 -5.43 -48.84 -6.36
N GLU A 302 -6.72 -49.20 -6.69
CA GLU A 302 -7.84 -48.27 -6.63
C GLU A 302 -7.95 -47.60 -5.24
N LEU A 303 -7.98 -48.41 -4.17
CA LEU A 303 -8.13 -47.94 -2.80
C LEU A 303 -6.95 -47.04 -2.38
N ALA A 304 -5.75 -47.35 -2.81
CA ALA A 304 -4.59 -46.51 -2.53
C ALA A 304 -4.63 -45.19 -3.32
N CYS A 305 -5.05 -45.22 -4.59
CA CYS A 305 -5.27 -44.01 -5.39
C CYS A 305 -6.43 -43.18 -4.83
N GLU A 306 -7.60 -43.80 -4.52
CA GLU A 306 -8.74 -43.10 -3.89
C GLU A 306 -8.34 -42.36 -2.60
N ALA A 307 -7.41 -42.91 -1.82
CA ALA A 307 -6.94 -42.29 -0.57
C ALA A 307 -6.06 -41.04 -0.79
N ILE A 308 -5.34 -40.97 -1.90
CA ILE A 308 -4.43 -39.83 -2.21
C ILE A 308 -5.02 -38.87 -3.23
N ASP A 309 -6.08 -39.27 -3.94
CA ASP A 309 -6.74 -38.41 -4.93
C ASP A 309 -7.34 -37.17 -4.29
N GLY A 310 -7.11 -36.02 -4.89
CA GLY A 310 -7.55 -34.73 -4.37
C GLY A 310 -6.76 -34.22 -3.15
N TYR A 311 -5.73 -34.93 -2.70
CA TYR A 311 -4.92 -34.48 -1.55
C TYR A 311 -4.17 -33.19 -1.89
N ILE A 312 -4.31 -32.16 -1.04
CA ILE A 312 -3.61 -30.89 -1.19
C ILE A 312 -2.44 -30.83 -0.22
N LEU A 313 -1.22 -30.76 -0.77
CA LEU A 313 0.02 -30.63 -0.03
C LEU A 313 0.42 -29.17 0.04
N LYS A 314 0.34 -28.57 1.24
CA LYS A 314 0.70 -27.17 1.50
C LYS A 314 2.18 -26.88 1.25
N PRO A 315 2.57 -25.62 0.95
CA PRO A 315 3.96 -25.21 0.92
C PRO A 315 4.71 -25.60 2.20
N GLY A 316 5.91 -26.17 2.05
CA GLY A 316 6.74 -26.64 3.15
C GLY A 316 6.28 -27.92 3.85
N ALA A 317 5.06 -28.41 3.60
CA ALA A 317 4.53 -29.62 4.23
C ALA A 317 5.17 -30.89 3.65
N VAL A 318 5.18 -31.93 4.46
CA VAL A 318 5.65 -33.28 4.07
C VAL A 318 4.45 -34.20 3.86
N PHE A 319 4.37 -34.80 2.68
CA PHE A 319 3.47 -35.90 2.40
C PHE A 319 4.04 -37.21 2.96
N SER A 320 3.21 -38.01 3.62
CA SER A 320 3.52 -39.37 4.07
C SER A 320 2.55 -40.33 3.43
N PHE A 321 3.04 -41.26 2.63
CA PHE A 321 2.19 -42.25 1.97
C PHE A 321 1.41 -43.10 2.98
N ASN A 322 2.11 -43.63 3.99
CA ASN A 322 1.45 -44.39 5.05
C ASN A 322 0.51 -43.54 5.90
N GLY A 323 0.86 -42.26 6.10
CA GLY A 323 0.02 -41.32 6.85
C GLY A 323 -1.32 -41.06 6.17
N VAL A 324 -1.35 -40.98 4.85
CA VAL A 324 -2.55 -40.70 4.05
C VAL A 324 -3.32 -41.97 3.75
N VAL A 325 -2.69 -43.01 3.22
CA VAL A 325 -3.34 -44.28 2.85
C VAL A 325 -3.72 -45.10 4.09
N GLY A 326 -2.90 -45.04 5.12
CA GLY A 326 -3.10 -45.79 6.35
C GLY A 326 -2.80 -47.28 6.23
N GLU A 327 -3.16 -48.05 7.26
CA GLU A 327 -3.03 -49.52 7.28
C GLU A 327 -3.95 -50.20 6.26
N ARG A 328 -3.42 -51.18 5.54
CA ARG A 328 -4.10 -51.94 4.49
C ARG A 328 -4.82 -53.15 5.13
N THR A 329 -6.05 -52.94 5.59
CA THR A 329 -6.81 -53.95 6.28
C THR A 329 -7.98 -54.45 5.42
N ALA A 330 -8.48 -55.63 5.74
CA ALA A 330 -9.66 -56.22 5.05
C ALA A 330 -10.93 -55.38 5.28
N GLU A 331 -11.04 -54.73 6.44
CA GLU A 331 -12.17 -53.85 6.78
C GLU A 331 -12.21 -52.59 5.88
N LYS A 332 -11.04 -52.11 5.42
CA LYS A 332 -10.93 -51.03 4.45
C LYS A 332 -11.14 -51.49 3.00
N GLY A 333 -11.36 -52.79 2.79
CA GLY A 333 -11.61 -53.36 1.48
C GLY A 333 -10.35 -53.86 0.75
N TYR A 334 -9.18 -53.83 1.39
CA TYR A 334 -7.97 -54.41 0.81
C TYR A 334 -8.08 -55.91 0.72
N ARG A 335 -7.46 -56.47 -0.29
CA ARG A 335 -7.52 -57.91 -0.62
C ARG A 335 -6.12 -58.49 -0.67
N GLU A 336 -6.06 -59.81 -0.46
CA GLU A 336 -4.82 -60.56 -0.62
C GLU A 336 -4.40 -60.57 -2.09
N ALA A 337 -3.18 -60.16 -2.34
CA ALA A 337 -2.53 -60.24 -3.64
C ALA A 337 -1.03 -60.53 -3.43
N ILE A 338 -0.34 -60.83 -4.50
CA ILE A 338 1.07 -61.19 -4.44
C ILE A 338 1.91 -60.00 -3.94
N VAL A 339 2.70 -60.23 -2.91
CA VAL A 339 3.80 -59.37 -2.44
C VAL A 339 5.08 -60.18 -2.39
N TYR A 340 6.22 -59.47 -2.41
CA TYR A 340 7.49 -60.10 -2.24
C TYR A 340 7.97 -59.90 -0.80
N SER A 341 8.07 -60.94 -0.02
CA SER A 341 8.51 -60.94 1.37
C SER A 341 9.74 -61.81 1.52
N GLY A 342 10.90 -61.23 1.87
CA GLY A 342 12.18 -61.93 1.84
C GLY A 342 12.50 -62.40 0.41
N MET A 343 12.70 -63.74 0.23
CA MET A 343 13.02 -64.35 -1.06
C MET A 343 11.79 -65.10 -1.68
N GLU A 344 10.61 -64.90 -1.15
CA GLU A 344 9.40 -65.63 -1.52
C GLU A 344 8.26 -64.70 -1.98
N SER A 345 7.43 -65.20 -2.86
CA SER A 345 6.17 -64.55 -3.23
C SER A 345 5.06 -65.06 -2.32
N VAL A 346 4.45 -64.17 -1.56
CA VAL A 346 3.40 -64.49 -0.61
C VAL A 346 2.13 -63.69 -0.89
N GLN A 347 0.99 -64.19 -0.43
CA GLN A 347 -0.27 -63.47 -0.51
C GLN A 347 -0.47 -62.67 0.75
N GLU A 348 -0.49 -61.34 0.60
CA GLU A 348 -0.73 -60.41 1.72
C GLU A 348 -1.76 -59.35 1.35
N LEU A 349 -2.44 -58.79 2.37
CA LEU A 349 -3.36 -57.66 2.18
C LEU A 349 -2.63 -56.42 1.63
N GLY A 350 -3.22 -55.84 0.59
CA GLY A 350 -2.63 -54.63 -0.02
C GLY A 350 -1.52 -54.92 -1.03
N GLY A 351 -1.38 -56.18 -1.49
CA GLY A 351 -0.42 -56.50 -2.56
C GLY A 351 -0.66 -55.63 -3.79
N GLY A 352 0.42 -54.97 -4.26
CA GLY A 352 0.41 -54.01 -5.38
C GLY A 352 0.57 -52.54 -4.96
N VAL A 353 0.27 -52.16 -3.73
CA VAL A 353 0.23 -50.74 -3.29
C VAL A 353 1.59 -50.06 -3.44
N CYS A 354 2.70 -50.78 -3.40
CA CYS A 354 4.03 -50.20 -3.71
C CYS A 354 4.13 -49.58 -5.12
N GLN A 355 3.33 -50.09 -6.08
CA GLN A 355 3.28 -49.49 -7.43
C GLN A 355 2.71 -48.08 -7.37
N VAL A 356 1.67 -47.82 -6.56
CA VAL A 356 1.14 -46.45 -6.36
C VAL A 356 2.19 -45.55 -5.73
N ALA A 357 2.93 -46.03 -4.71
CA ALA A 357 4.00 -45.29 -4.09
C ALA A 357 5.17 -45.03 -5.07
N SER A 358 5.51 -45.96 -5.94
CA SER A 358 6.55 -45.79 -6.96
C SER A 358 6.12 -44.80 -8.05
N THR A 359 4.86 -44.86 -8.49
CA THR A 359 4.30 -43.91 -9.46
C THR A 359 4.29 -42.50 -8.89
N LEU A 360 3.98 -42.36 -7.59
CA LEU A 360 4.02 -41.09 -6.87
C LEU A 360 5.47 -40.58 -6.73
N TYR A 361 6.45 -41.46 -6.44
CA TYR A 361 7.85 -41.10 -6.41
C TYR A 361 8.33 -40.63 -7.78
N TYR A 362 7.95 -41.31 -8.84
CA TYR A 362 8.26 -40.92 -10.21
C TYR A 362 7.74 -39.49 -10.52
N CYS A 363 6.51 -39.18 -10.13
CA CYS A 363 5.99 -37.80 -10.20
C CYS A 363 6.81 -36.79 -9.40
N THR A 364 7.23 -37.18 -8.19
CA THR A 364 8.04 -36.33 -7.30
C THR A 364 9.37 -35.93 -7.93
N LEU A 365 10.04 -36.89 -8.61
CA LEU A 365 11.31 -36.67 -9.29
C LEU A 365 11.18 -35.63 -10.42
N TYR A 366 10.18 -35.78 -11.29
CA TYR A 366 9.93 -34.87 -12.40
C TYR A 366 9.40 -33.49 -11.96
N ALA A 367 8.69 -33.42 -10.85
CA ALA A 367 8.26 -32.16 -10.25
C ALA A 367 9.39 -31.44 -9.51
N ASP A 368 10.57 -32.06 -9.37
CA ASP A 368 11.71 -31.55 -8.59
C ASP A 368 11.35 -31.21 -7.14
N LEU A 369 10.58 -32.13 -6.49
CA LEU A 369 10.24 -31.98 -5.08
C LEU A 369 11.26 -32.71 -4.21
N GLU A 370 11.42 -32.26 -2.97
CA GLU A 370 12.36 -32.82 -2.01
C GLU A 370 11.92 -34.18 -1.51
N VAL A 371 12.68 -35.24 -1.80
CA VAL A 371 12.47 -36.56 -1.25
C VAL A 371 12.95 -36.60 0.19
N VAL A 372 12.05 -36.86 1.13
CA VAL A 372 12.35 -36.91 2.58
C VAL A 372 12.69 -38.34 3.02
N SER A 373 11.95 -39.34 2.53
CA SER A 373 12.19 -40.75 2.85
C SER A 373 11.75 -41.62 1.67
N ARG A 374 12.66 -42.50 1.26
CA ARG A 374 12.39 -43.52 0.21
C ARG A 374 13.16 -44.80 0.52
N ALA A 375 12.49 -45.91 0.44
CA ALA A 375 13.12 -47.24 0.45
C ALA A 375 13.02 -47.86 -0.95
N VAL A 376 14.14 -48.40 -1.44
CA VAL A 376 14.19 -49.17 -2.69
C VAL A 376 13.56 -50.56 -2.49
N HIS A 377 12.99 -51.15 -3.54
CA HIS A 377 12.59 -52.55 -3.50
C HIS A 377 13.76 -53.50 -3.35
N THR A 378 13.52 -54.64 -2.73
CA THR A 378 14.54 -55.69 -2.65
C THR A 378 14.87 -56.23 -4.04
N PHE A 379 13.93 -56.29 -4.95
CA PHE A 379 14.08 -56.82 -6.29
C PHE A 379 13.67 -55.79 -7.35
N SER A 380 14.17 -55.96 -8.59
CA SER A 380 13.79 -55.10 -9.71
C SER A 380 12.31 -55.23 -10.01
N VAL A 381 11.68 -54.04 -10.17
CA VAL A 381 10.32 -53.88 -10.67
C VAL A 381 10.34 -53.43 -12.12
N ASP A 382 9.28 -53.71 -12.88
CA ASP A 382 9.20 -53.46 -14.32
C ASP A 382 8.27 -52.31 -14.72
N TYR A 383 7.50 -51.80 -13.78
CA TYR A 383 6.51 -50.74 -14.01
C TYR A 383 7.07 -49.31 -13.95
N VAL A 384 8.30 -49.11 -13.42
CA VAL A 384 9.05 -47.83 -13.45
C VAL A 384 10.49 -48.07 -13.88
N PRO A 385 11.20 -47.06 -14.40
CA PRO A 385 12.63 -47.17 -14.69
C PRO A 385 13.44 -47.52 -13.44
N MET A 386 14.56 -48.21 -13.64
CA MET A 386 15.41 -48.73 -12.56
C MET A 386 15.87 -47.60 -11.64
N GLY A 387 15.72 -47.80 -10.33
CA GLY A 387 16.06 -46.82 -9.31
C GLY A 387 15.06 -45.73 -9.08
N MET A 388 13.92 -45.77 -9.81
CA MET A 388 12.80 -44.80 -9.65
C MET A 388 11.57 -45.42 -8.97
N ASP A 389 11.78 -46.45 -8.19
CA ASP A 389 10.78 -47.16 -7.41
C ASP A 389 10.78 -46.74 -5.93
N ALA A 390 9.67 -46.96 -5.24
CA ALA A 390 9.54 -46.76 -3.80
C ALA A 390 8.74 -47.88 -3.15
N THR A 391 9.30 -48.49 -2.11
CA THR A 391 8.67 -49.52 -1.29
C THR A 391 8.01 -48.93 -0.07
N VAL A 392 6.77 -49.33 0.21
CA VAL A 392 6.04 -49.00 1.42
C VAL A 392 5.57 -50.22 2.16
N TYR A 393 5.70 -50.22 3.48
CA TYR A 393 5.17 -51.27 4.37
C TYR A 393 4.63 -50.62 5.64
N TRP A 394 3.41 -50.95 6.03
CA TRP A 394 2.79 -50.32 7.19
C TRP A 394 3.62 -50.58 8.47
N GLY A 395 3.89 -49.45 9.17
CA GLY A 395 4.62 -49.47 10.42
C GLY A 395 6.17 -49.53 10.32
N SER A 396 6.76 -49.68 9.11
CA SER A 396 8.22 -49.76 8.97
C SER A 396 8.81 -48.99 7.79
N LEU A 397 8.24 -49.06 6.59
CA LEU A 397 8.73 -48.38 5.38
C LEU A 397 7.70 -47.40 4.88
N ASP A 398 8.06 -46.12 4.81
CA ASP A 398 7.22 -45.07 4.32
C ASP A 398 7.89 -44.30 3.17
N TYR A 399 7.07 -43.87 2.22
CA TYR A 399 7.51 -42.92 1.20
C TYR A 399 7.04 -41.52 1.59
N GLN A 400 7.99 -40.59 1.68
CA GLN A 400 7.74 -39.22 2.10
C GLN A 400 8.45 -38.23 1.18
N PHE A 401 7.76 -37.14 0.83
CA PHE A 401 8.33 -36.01 0.09
C PHE A 401 7.76 -34.70 0.60
N ARG A 402 8.50 -33.61 0.38
CA ARG A 402 8.14 -32.25 0.80
C ARG A 402 7.73 -31.43 -0.41
N ASN A 403 6.70 -30.64 -0.26
CA ASN A 403 6.44 -29.52 -1.16
C ASN A 403 7.41 -28.40 -0.83
N ASN A 404 8.49 -28.29 -1.60
CA ASN A 404 9.52 -27.25 -1.50
C ASN A 404 9.24 -26.05 -2.41
N THR A 405 7.99 -25.90 -2.90
CA THR A 405 7.52 -24.74 -3.68
C THR A 405 6.74 -23.76 -2.79
N ASP A 406 6.51 -22.56 -3.30
CA ASP A 406 5.72 -21.52 -2.62
C ASP A 406 4.21 -21.70 -2.77
N TYR A 407 3.77 -22.64 -3.61
CA TYR A 407 2.37 -22.88 -3.93
C TYR A 407 1.87 -24.27 -3.48
N PRO A 408 0.57 -24.44 -3.20
CA PRO A 408 0.03 -25.75 -2.89
C PRO A 408 0.09 -26.67 -4.11
N ILE A 409 0.25 -27.99 -3.84
CA ILE A 409 0.24 -29.04 -4.85
C ILE A 409 -0.93 -29.93 -4.60
N LYS A 410 -1.76 -30.17 -5.62
CA LYS A 410 -2.86 -31.15 -5.61
C LYS A 410 -2.39 -32.43 -6.30
N ILE A 411 -2.63 -33.55 -5.65
CA ILE A 411 -2.38 -34.88 -6.21
C ILE A 411 -3.68 -35.37 -6.83
N ASN A 412 -3.68 -35.68 -8.12
CA ASN A 412 -4.74 -36.46 -8.75
C ASN A 412 -4.25 -37.88 -9.00
N ALA A 413 -5.00 -38.87 -8.62
CA ALA A 413 -4.62 -40.27 -8.75
C ALA A 413 -5.81 -41.15 -9.17
N SER A 414 -5.61 -42.04 -10.13
CA SER A 414 -6.64 -42.94 -10.60
C SER A 414 -6.06 -44.26 -11.11
N VAL A 415 -6.94 -45.29 -11.21
CA VAL A 415 -6.64 -46.55 -11.87
C VAL A 415 -7.66 -46.76 -12.97
N HIS A 416 -7.20 -46.84 -14.20
CA HIS A 416 -8.08 -47.10 -15.35
C HIS A 416 -7.35 -47.84 -16.47
N ASP A 417 -8.06 -48.62 -17.23
CA ASP A 417 -7.56 -49.30 -18.44
C ASP A 417 -6.25 -50.10 -18.25
N GLY A 418 -5.99 -50.60 -17.03
CA GLY A 418 -4.76 -51.34 -16.71
C GLY A 418 -3.57 -50.50 -16.28
N TYR A 419 -3.80 -49.20 -15.98
CA TYR A 419 -2.77 -48.24 -15.59
C TYR A 419 -3.08 -47.60 -14.26
N VAL A 420 -2.02 -47.23 -13.55
CA VAL A 420 -2.04 -46.31 -12.43
C VAL A 420 -1.56 -44.97 -12.98
N ASP A 421 -2.39 -43.95 -12.89
CA ASP A 421 -2.12 -42.58 -13.32
C ASP A 421 -2.06 -41.69 -12.12
N ILE A 422 -0.95 -40.89 -12.03
CA ILE A 422 -0.77 -39.89 -11.00
C ILE A 422 -0.26 -38.62 -11.67
N GLU A 423 -0.84 -37.50 -11.29
CA GLU A 423 -0.32 -36.18 -11.68
C GLU A 423 -0.28 -35.24 -10.50
N PHE A 424 0.69 -34.32 -10.53
CA PHE A 424 0.77 -33.19 -9.63
C PHE A 424 0.33 -31.93 -10.35
N ILE A 425 -0.69 -31.27 -9.80
CA ILE A 425 -1.18 -29.98 -10.26
C ILE A 425 -0.79 -28.93 -9.24
N GLY A 426 -0.18 -27.83 -9.70
CA GLY A 426 0.30 -26.75 -8.87
C GLY A 426 0.55 -25.50 -9.71
N THR A 427 1.45 -24.63 -9.23
CA THR A 427 1.89 -23.44 -9.96
C THR A 427 3.36 -23.56 -10.26
N ASP A 428 3.71 -23.68 -11.54
CA ASP A 428 5.09 -23.85 -11.97
C ASP A 428 5.77 -22.47 -12.18
N THR A 429 6.65 -22.14 -11.26
CA THR A 429 7.47 -20.91 -11.29
C THR A 429 8.90 -21.15 -11.74
N LYS A 430 9.27 -22.40 -12.07
CA LYS A 430 10.62 -22.76 -12.47
C LYS A 430 10.87 -22.36 -13.94
N ASP A 431 12.07 -21.89 -14.23
CA ASP A 431 12.57 -21.61 -15.57
C ASP A 431 13.22 -22.82 -16.25
N TYR A 432 13.14 -23.99 -15.60
CA TYR A 432 13.68 -25.26 -16.06
C TYR A 432 12.66 -26.39 -15.95
N TYR A 433 12.93 -27.47 -16.69
CA TYR A 433 12.24 -28.76 -16.55
C TYR A 433 13.26 -29.86 -16.20
N VAL A 434 12.74 -30.99 -15.70
CA VAL A 434 13.55 -32.13 -15.24
C VAL A 434 13.38 -33.31 -16.16
N GLU A 435 14.51 -33.94 -16.48
CA GLU A 435 14.59 -35.26 -17.08
C GLU A 435 15.36 -36.20 -16.13
N MET A 436 14.94 -37.47 -16.10
CA MET A 436 15.55 -38.47 -15.24
C MET A 436 16.22 -39.54 -16.10
N ASP A 437 17.38 -39.99 -15.66
CA ASP A 437 18.09 -41.13 -16.28
C ASP A 437 18.78 -41.97 -15.22
N TYR A 438 19.17 -43.20 -15.56
CA TYR A 438 19.88 -44.10 -14.67
C TYR A 438 21.06 -44.78 -15.34
N VAL A 439 22.06 -45.15 -14.53
CA VAL A 439 23.23 -45.88 -15.00
C VAL A 439 23.34 -47.20 -14.21
N VAL A 440 23.31 -48.30 -14.92
CA VAL A 440 23.54 -49.62 -14.33
C VAL A 440 25.03 -49.81 -14.07
N LEU A 441 25.40 -49.98 -12.81
CA LEU A 441 26.78 -50.17 -12.35
C LEU A 441 27.19 -51.65 -12.35
N SER A 442 26.23 -52.54 -11.92
CA SER A 442 26.42 -54.00 -11.99
C SER A 442 25.14 -54.70 -12.41
N LYS A 443 25.31 -55.89 -12.98
CA LYS A 443 24.24 -56.80 -13.34
C LYS A 443 24.65 -58.22 -13.01
N ASP A 444 24.00 -58.81 -12.03
CA ASP A 444 24.29 -60.15 -11.52
C ASP A 444 23.15 -61.10 -11.92
N PRO A 445 23.35 -61.90 -13.00
CA PRO A 445 22.31 -62.79 -13.52
C PRO A 445 22.02 -63.94 -12.54
N TRP A 446 20.74 -64.34 -12.50
CA TRP A 446 20.36 -65.51 -11.71
C TRP A 446 20.85 -66.83 -12.35
N GLU A 447 21.03 -67.83 -11.50
CA GLU A 447 21.44 -69.17 -11.90
C GLU A 447 20.48 -70.20 -11.24
N THR A 448 20.41 -71.41 -11.77
CA THR A 448 19.68 -72.48 -11.14
C THR A 448 20.53 -73.10 -10.05
N VAL A 449 20.02 -73.15 -8.83
CA VAL A 449 20.70 -73.73 -7.66
C VAL A 449 19.88 -74.95 -7.17
N GLU A 450 20.52 -76.08 -7.14
CA GLU A 450 19.92 -77.30 -6.57
C GLU A 450 19.78 -77.19 -5.05
N LYS A 451 18.57 -77.36 -4.50
CA LYS A 451 18.31 -77.37 -3.07
C LYS A 451 17.79 -78.74 -2.64
N VAL A 452 18.53 -79.44 -1.78
CA VAL A 452 18.12 -80.72 -1.26
C VAL A 452 16.98 -80.54 -0.25
N ILE A 453 15.76 -81.02 -0.55
CA ILE A 453 14.59 -80.98 0.31
C ILE A 453 14.18 -82.43 0.64
N THR A 454 14.15 -82.73 1.94
CA THR A 454 13.89 -84.11 2.43
C THR A 454 12.51 -84.32 3.05
N ASP A 455 11.69 -83.27 3.18
CA ASP A 455 10.39 -83.31 3.85
C ASP A 455 9.22 -83.72 2.94
N GLY A 456 9.48 -83.84 1.66
CA GLY A 456 8.45 -84.30 0.69
C GLY A 456 7.49 -83.20 0.24
N SER A 457 7.78 -81.92 0.54
CA SER A 457 6.91 -80.77 0.20
C SER A 457 6.94 -80.39 -1.29
N TYR A 458 7.94 -80.87 -2.06
CA TYR A 458 8.10 -80.56 -3.49
C TYR A 458 8.47 -81.81 -4.30
N GLU A 459 8.10 -81.83 -5.59
CA GLU A 459 8.53 -82.84 -6.55
C GLU A 459 9.93 -82.51 -7.11
N ASN A 460 10.66 -83.51 -7.59
CA ASN A 460 11.98 -83.32 -8.15
C ASN A 460 11.91 -82.49 -9.45
N GLY A 461 12.68 -81.39 -9.50
CA GLY A 461 12.70 -80.47 -10.63
C GLY A 461 11.60 -79.41 -10.61
N GLU A 462 10.83 -79.30 -9.51
CA GLU A 462 9.85 -78.22 -9.33
C GLU A 462 10.58 -76.91 -8.97
N THR A 463 10.18 -75.78 -9.61
CA THR A 463 10.74 -74.45 -9.31
C THR A 463 10.17 -73.90 -8.01
N ILE A 464 10.99 -73.72 -6.98
CA ILE A 464 10.57 -73.23 -5.66
C ILE A 464 10.57 -71.72 -5.55
N THR A 465 11.46 -71.05 -6.28
CA THR A 465 11.61 -69.60 -6.18
C THR A 465 11.52 -68.93 -7.55
N THR A 466 10.88 -67.76 -7.63
CA THR A 466 10.91 -66.90 -8.82
C THR A 466 12.29 -66.23 -8.90
N PRO A 467 13.03 -66.40 -10.01
CA PRO A 467 14.35 -65.80 -10.12
C PRO A 467 14.32 -64.29 -10.38
N TYR A 468 15.29 -63.58 -9.80
CA TYR A 468 15.50 -62.17 -10.05
C TYR A 468 16.98 -61.93 -10.32
N THR A 469 17.27 -61.15 -11.39
CA THR A 469 18.61 -60.63 -11.64
C THR A 469 18.90 -59.51 -10.65
N GLY A 470 20.04 -59.53 -10.00
CA GLY A 470 20.53 -58.46 -9.15
C GLY A 470 21.02 -57.28 -10.00
N TYR A 471 20.82 -56.09 -9.53
CA TYR A 471 21.29 -54.86 -10.16
C TYR A 471 21.77 -53.89 -9.12
N THR A 472 22.84 -53.14 -9.48
CA THR A 472 23.20 -51.89 -8.80
C THR A 472 23.09 -50.77 -9.79
N ALA A 473 22.36 -49.70 -9.45
CA ALA A 473 22.13 -48.58 -10.36
C ALA A 473 22.14 -47.25 -9.60
N ASP A 474 22.70 -46.24 -10.27
CA ASP A 474 22.61 -44.84 -9.87
C ASP A 474 21.62 -44.09 -10.73
N THR A 475 20.79 -43.29 -10.10
CA THR A 475 19.78 -42.43 -10.75
C THR A 475 20.27 -40.98 -10.73
N TYR A 476 20.06 -40.28 -11.82
CA TYR A 476 20.49 -38.89 -12.01
C TYR A 476 19.33 -38.02 -12.48
N LYS A 477 19.28 -36.78 -11.95
CA LYS A 477 18.38 -35.72 -12.32
C LYS A 477 19.11 -34.72 -13.22
N TYR A 478 18.52 -34.41 -14.37
CA TYR A 478 19.02 -33.43 -15.32
C TYR A 478 18.06 -32.28 -15.38
N LYS A 479 18.53 -31.04 -15.19
CA LYS A 479 17.73 -29.82 -15.31
C LYS A 479 18.08 -29.12 -16.61
N TYR A 480 17.06 -28.81 -17.42
CA TYR A 480 17.20 -28.13 -18.70
C TYR A 480 16.43 -26.82 -18.67
N SER A 481 16.99 -25.78 -19.28
CA SER A 481 16.33 -24.48 -19.45
C SER A 481 15.10 -24.62 -20.32
N LYS A 482 13.93 -24.12 -19.86
CA LYS A 482 12.70 -24.05 -20.67
C LYS A 482 12.84 -23.15 -21.88
N ALA A 483 13.72 -22.13 -21.81
CA ALA A 483 13.89 -21.15 -22.86
C ALA A 483 14.85 -21.61 -23.98
N THR A 484 15.88 -22.40 -23.64
CA THR A 484 16.99 -22.74 -24.57
C THR A 484 17.21 -24.23 -24.79
N ASP A 485 16.54 -25.09 -24.01
CA ASP A 485 16.78 -26.55 -23.96
C ASP A 485 18.23 -26.93 -23.60
N GLU A 486 19.00 -25.99 -23.04
CA GLU A 486 20.36 -26.24 -22.61
C GLU A 486 20.39 -26.90 -21.23
N LEU A 487 21.32 -27.85 -21.04
CA LEU A 487 21.56 -28.51 -19.74
C LEU A 487 22.10 -27.48 -18.74
N ILE A 488 21.37 -27.27 -17.65
CA ILE A 488 21.77 -26.40 -16.53
C ILE A 488 22.60 -27.19 -15.52
N SER A 489 22.10 -28.37 -15.08
CA SER A 489 22.76 -29.20 -14.09
C SER A 489 22.50 -30.69 -14.31
N LYS A 490 23.43 -31.53 -13.84
CA LYS A 490 23.26 -32.96 -13.63
C LYS A 490 23.53 -33.24 -12.14
N GLU A 491 22.56 -33.81 -11.46
CA GLU A 491 22.59 -34.07 -10.04
C GLU A 491 22.42 -35.57 -9.78
N PHE A 492 23.20 -36.12 -8.84
CA PHE A 492 22.99 -37.47 -8.34
C PHE A 492 21.73 -37.51 -7.49
N GLU A 493 20.80 -38.41 -7.77
CA GLU A 493 19.56 -38.55 -7.03
C GLU A 493 19.61 -39.69 -6.02
N ALA A 494 19.87 -40.89 -6.46
CA ALA A 494 19.84 -42.06 -5.58
C ALA A 494 20.71 -43.20 -6.07
N HIS A 495 21.22 -43.98 -5.11
CA HIS A 495 21.84 -45.29 -5.32
C HIS A 495 20.84 -46.39 -4.97
N SER A 496 20.72 -47.41 -5.80
CA SER A 496 19.79 -48.53 -5.60
C SER A 496 20.50 -49.87 -5.77
N GLU A 497 20.39 -50.71 -4.75
CA GLU A 497 20.90 -52.11 -4.77
C GLU A 497 19.69 -53.06 -4.80
N LEU A 498 19.55 -53.81 -5.88
CA LEU A 498 18.45 -54.75 -6.09
C LEU A 498 19.02 -56.18 -6.01
N SER A 499 18.45 -56.97 -5.10
CA SER A 499 18.99 -58.26 -4.77
C SER A 499 18.80 -59.33 -5.89
N LEU A 500 19.74 -60.22 -5.93
CA LEU A 500 19.70 -61.42 -6.79
C LEU A 500 18.91 -62.53 -6.09
N ILE A 501 18.00 -63.22 -6.83
CA ILE A 501 17.41 -64.47 -6.41
C ILE A 501 17.70 -65.52 -7.48
N HIS A 502 18.31 -66.60 -7.04
CA HIS A 502 18.55 -67.81 -7.86
C HIS A 502 17.27 -68.68 -7.94
N ILE A 503 17.09 -69.43 -9.03
CA ILE A 503 16.14 -70.52 -9.10
C ILE A 503 16.59 -71.61 -8.14
N SER A 504 15.71 -72.04 -7.23
CA SER A 504 15.93 -73.22 -6.39
C SER A 504 15.14 -74.40 -6.93
N GLU A 505 15.83 -75.43 -7.32
CA GLU A 505 15.22 -76.72 -7.70
C GLU A 505 15.46 -77.78 -6.64
N PRO A 506 14.40 -78.45 -6.15
CA PRO A 506 14.58 -79.48 -5.15
C PRO A 506 15.19 -80.77 -5.77
N THR A 507 16.27 -81.25 -5.17
CA THR A 507 16.86 -82.52 -5.53
C THR A 507 16.57 -83.54 -4.42
N ARG A 508 15.92 -84.66 -4.73
CA ARG A 508 15.80 -85.80 -3.79
C ARG A 508 17.09 -86.57 -3.79
N LEU A 509 17.67 -86.76 -2.58
CA LEU A 509 18.69 -87.79 -2.38
C LEU A 509 18.08 -89.16 -2.65
N GLN A 510 18.48 -89.77 -3.78
CA GLN A 510 18.21 -91.21 -3.98
C GLN A 510 19.16 -91.94 -3.01
N LEU A 511 18.56 -92.55 -1.96
CA LEU A 511 19.19 -93.49 -1.10
C LEU A 511 19.29 -94.88 -1.76
#